data_7424b29bfbae54d305e99a0e2fac22d3
#
_entry.id   7424b29bfbae54d305e99a0e2fac22d3
#
_cell.length_a   1.000
_cell.length_b   1.000
_cell.length_c   1.000
_cell.angle_alpha   90.00
_cell.angle_beta   90.00
_cell.angle_gamma   90.00
#
_symmetry.space_group_name_H-M   'P 1'
#
loop_
_entity.id
_entity.type
_entity.pdbx_description
1 polymer ?
#
loop_
_entity_poly.entity_id
_entity_poly.type
_entity_poly.pdbx_seq_one_letter_code
_entity_poly.pdbx_strand_id
1 'polypeptide(L)'
;MVDQGNSMSDLWKRLRFVFIAILVYRIGTHIPIPGIDPDRLAALFEQNQGTIIEMFNLFSGGALERMSIFALNVVPYISSAIIMQLFSNSIPYLQELKKDGQAGRNAITQYTRYGTAVLAFIQASALAVTLSASGLAYVPGPSFFVSAVFSVVAGTMFLMWLGEQVSERGIGNGISIIIATSILTGIPGAIGQALEQSRQGDLSILLLIGIGLLSMAVIAVVVFIERGQRRITVNYAQRQQGRRMMQAQTSHLPFKVNMAGVIPAIFASTFLLFPASLSTWFGENESLSFLQSFSLALNPGQPLYILVFAGLIISFCFIWLALTFNTKDVSDNLKRSGAYIAGIRPGEQTANYIDSVLARLTVFGAIYLTLICLLPLALINFAGISPTISVGGTSVLIIVVVLMDFMAQVQSHMMSSQYASLMKKANIKNYRR
;
A
#
# COMPACT_ATOMS: atom_id res chain seq x y z
N MET A 1 -15.37 5.24 33.86
CA MET A 1 -15.07 3.84 34.24
C MET A 1 -15.32 2.99 33.01
N VAL A 2 -14.30 2.75 32.19
CA VAL A 2 -14.40 1.89 31.01
C VAL A 2 -14.33 0.46 31.48
N ASP A 3 -15.37 -0.30 31.15
CA ASP A 3 -15.61 -1.68 31.52
C ASP A 3 -14.48 -2.59 30.99
N GLN A 4 -13.53 -2.97 31.85
CA GLN A 4 -12.29 -3.68 31.51
C GLN A 4 -12.47 -5.21 31.44
N GLY A 5 -13.69 -5.70 31.38
CA GLY A 5 -14.01 -7.12 31.23
C GLY A 5 -13.97 -7.63 29.80
N ASN A 6 -13.78 -6.75 28.78
CA ASN A 6 -14.09 -7.06 27.39
C ASN A 6 -12.92 -6.96 26.38
N SER A 7 -11.66 -6.97 26.79
CA SER A 7 -10.55 -6.74 25.84
C SER A 7 -10.43 -7.83 24.76
N MET A 8 -10.69 -9.10 25.09
CA MET A 8 -10.77 -10.17 24.10
C MET A 8 -12.03 -10.08 23.24
N SER A 9 -13.17 -9.70 23.83
CA SER A 9 -14.41 -9.49 23.07
C SER A 9 -14.32 -8.29 22.14
N ASP A 10 -13.55 -7.25 22.51
CA ASP A 10 -13.30 -6.09 21.68
C ASP A 10 -12.41 -6.44 20.48
N LEU A 11 -11.35 -7.24 20.67
CA LEU A 11 -10.54 -7.77 19.59
C LEU A 11 -11.38 -8.57 18.58
N TRP A 12 -12.26 -9.47 19.08
CA TRP A 12 -13.14 -10.24 18.22
C TRP A 12 -14.17 -9.38 17.47
N LYS A 13 -14.67 -8.30 18.07
CA LYS A 13 -15.54 -7.33 17.39
C LYS A 13 -14.81 -6.64 16.25
N ARG A 14 -13.57 -6.19 16.47
CA ARG A 14 -12.73 -5.55 15.47
C ARG A 14 -12.38 -6.49 14.32
N LEU A 15 -11.99 -7.74 14.62
CA LEU A 15 -11.72 -8.77 13.62
C LEU A 15 -12.95 -9.10 12.79
N ARG A 16 -14.13 -9.27 13.42
CA ARG A 16 -15.39 -9.49 12.71
C ARG A 16 -15.72 -8.32 11.78
N PHE A 17 -15.49 -7.10 12.24
CA PHE A 17 -15.72 -5.92 11.41
C PHE A 17 -14.81 -5.93 10.15
N VAL A 18 -13.52 -6.23 10.29
CA VAL A 18 -12.59 -6.39 9.15
C VAL A 18 -13.08 -7.48 8.21
N PHE A 19 -13.49 -8.63 8.73
CA PHE A 19 -13.98 -9.74 7.91
C PHE A 19 -15.25 -9.37 7.13
N ILE A 20 -16.22 -8.68 7.80
CA ILE A 20 -17.43 -8.19 7.13
C ILE A 20 -17.09 -7.16 6.05
N ALA A 21 -16.15 -6.25 6.30
CA ALA A 21 -15.72 -5.27 5.32
C ALA A 21 -15.09 -5.93 4.08
N ILE A 22 -14.27 -6.97 4.27
CA ILE A 22 -13.71 -7.77 3.18
C ILE A 22 -14.82 -8.48 2.38
N LEU A 23 -15.83 -9.03 3.06
CA LEU A 23 -16.99 -9.63 2.41
C LEU A 23 -17.77 -8.63 1.55
N VAL A 24 -18.06 -7.44 2.10
CA VAL A 24 -18.74 -6.35 1.38
C VAL A 24 -17.92 -5.92 0.15
N TYR A 25 -16.60 -5.75 0.33
CA TYR A 25 -15.70 -5.48 -0.79
C TYR A 25 -15.83 -6.58 -1.88
N ARG A 26 -15.76 -7.84 -1.49
CA ARG A 26 -15.82 -8.96 -2.44
C ARG A 26 -17.16 -9.04 -3.19
N ILE A 27 -18.27 -8.81 -2.52
CA ILE A 27 -19.59 -8.74 -3.16
C ILE A 27 -19.61 -7.62 -4.20
N GLY A 28 -19.13 -6.43 -3.85
CA GLY A 28 -19.11 -5.28 -4.74
C GLY A 28 -18.23 -5.46 -6.00
N THR A 29 -17.15 -6.26 -5.92
CA THR A 29 -16.33 -6.58 -7.11
C THR A 29 -17.05 -7.47 -8.12
N HIS A 30 -18.23 -8.02 -7.80
CA HIS A 30 -19.05 -8.82 -8.70
C HIS A 30 -20.31 -8.10 -9.20
N ILE A 31 -20.53 -6.84 -8.79
CA ILE A 31 -21.65 -6.04 -9.28
C ILE A 31 -21.19 -5.29 -10.54
N PRO A 32 -21.60 -5.69 -11.74
CA PRO A 32 -21.17 -5.06 -12.98
C PRO A 32 -21.79 -3.67 -13.14
N ILE A 33 -21.13 -2.82 -13.89
CA ILE A 33 -21.69 -1.54 -14.33
C ILE A 33 -22.83 -1.82 -15.33
N PRO A 34 -23.99 -1.17 -15.18
CA PRO A 34 -25.11 -1.41 -16.08
C PRO A 34 -24.80 -0.97 -17.52
N GLY A 35 -25.19 -1.80 -18.49
CA GLY A 35 -25.08 -1.46 -19.90
C GLY A 35 -23.79 -1.93 -20.60
N ILE A 36 -23.02 -2.82 -20.01
CA ILE A 36 -21.80 -3.42 -20.58
C ILE A 36 -22.07 -4.84 -21.04
N ASP A 37 -21.49 -5.21 -22.18
CA ASP A 37 -21.53 -6.56 -22.73
C ASP A 37 -20.39 -7.41 -22.12
N PRO A 38 -20.69 -8.44 -21.30
CA PRO A 38 -19.68 -9.23 -20.63
C PRO A 38 -18.85 -10.10 -21.59
N ASP A 39 -19.44 -10.58 -22.69
CA ASP A 39 -18.75 -11.48 -23.62
C ASP A 39 -17.69 -10.73 -24.42
N ARG A 40 -18.02 -9.54 -24.92
CA ARG A 40 -17.07 -8.67 -25.61
C ARG A 40 -15.96 -8.19 -24.68
N LEU A 41 -16.28 -7.94 -23.42
CA LEU A 41 -15.34 -7.53 -22.41
C LEU A 41 -14.30 -8.62 -22.14
N ALA A 42 -14.73 -9.88 -21.99
CA ALA A 42 -13.83 -11.02 -21.81
C ALA A 42 -12.84 -11.15 -22.99
N ALA A 43 -13.35 -11.06 -24.24
CA ALA A 43 -12.52 -11.11 -25.44
C ALA A 43 -11.47 -9.97 -25.49
N LEU A 44 -11.81 -8.77 -25.02
CA LEU A 44 -10.88 -7.65 -24.97
C LEU A 44 -9.75 -7.89 -23.95
N PHE A 45 -10.06 -8.48 -22.80
CA PHE A 45 -9.06 -8.81 -21.79
C PHE A 45 -8.14 -9.95 -22.26
N GLU A 46 -8.65 -10.95 -22.95
CA GLU A 46 -7.84 -12.00 -23.56
C GLU A 46 -6.83 -11.45 -24.58
N GLN A 47 -7.22 -10.46 -25.38
CA GLN A 47 -6.32 -9.81 -26.35
C GLN A 47 -5.24 -8.93 -25.71
N ASN A 48 -5.51 -8.38 -24.53
CA ASN A 48 -4.61 -7.45 -23.83
C ASN A 48 -3.83 -8.11 -22.68
N GLN A 49 -3.67 -9.43 -22.68
CA GLN A 49 -2.84 -10.11 -21.71
C GLN A 49 -1.39 -9.64 -21.79
N GLY A 50 -0.73 -9.49 -20.64
CA GLY A 50 0.65 -9.01 -20.56
C GLY A 50 0.83 -7.49 -20.60
N THR A 51 -0.27 -6.74 -20.68
CA THR A 51 -0.21 -5.27 -20.73
C THR A 51 -0.40 -4.65 -19.34
N ILE A 52 -0.26 -3.31 -19.28
CA ILE A 52 -0.53 -2.52 -18.06
C ILE A 52 -1.97 -2.71 -17.58
N ILE A 53 -2.93 -2.98 -18.48
CA ILE A 53 -4.34 -3.22 -18.16
C ILE A 53 -4.48 -4.47 -17.26
N GLU A 54 -3.73 -5.50 -17.54
CA GLU A 54 -3.73 -6.71 -16.71
C GLU A 54 -3.12 -6.46 -15.32
N MET A 55 -2.03 -5.69 -15.24
CA MET A 55 -1.50 -5.25 -13.94
C MET A 55 -2.54 -4.47 -13.14
N PHE A 56 -3.30 -3.59 -13.80
CA PHE A 56 -4.38 -2.85 -13.14
C PHE A 56 -5.48 -3.78 -12.65
N ASN A 57 -5.83 -4.80 -13.44
CA ASN A 57 -6.80 -5.81 -13.08
C ASN A 57 -6.37 -6.62 -11.84
N LEU A 58 -5.09 -6.97 -11.73
CA LEU A 58 -4.52 -7.60 -10.53
C LEU A 58 -4.70 -6.73 -9.28
N PHE A 59 -4.40 -5.43 -9.37
CA PHE A 59 -4.61 -4.50 -8.26
C PHE A 59 -6.09 -4.30 -7.90
N SER A 60 -6.98 -4.42 -8.87
CA SER A 60 -8.44 -4.33 -8.66
C SER A 60 -9.06 -5.65 -8.16
N GLY A 61 -8.30 -6.75 -8.15
CA GLY A 61 -8.82 -8.07 -7.75
C GLY A 61 -9.82 -8.67 -8.74
N GLY A 62 -9.63 -8.42 -10.04
CA GLY A 62 -10.52 -8.83 -11.12
C GLY A 62 -11.79 -7.96 -11.26
N ALA A 63 -11.82 -6.80 -10.56
CA ALA A 63 -12.96 -5.89 -10.65
C ALA A 63 -13.00 -5.16 -11.99
N LEU A 64 -11.84 -4.90 -12.60
CA LEU A 64 -11.75 -4.27 -13.91
C LEU A 64 -12.18 -5.22 -15.03
N GLU A 65 -11.74 -6.46 -14.99
CA GLU A 65 -12.13 -7.51 -15.95
C GLU A 65 -13.63 -7.75 -15.99
N ARG A 66 -14.30 -7.61 -14.85
CA ARG A 66 -15.75 -7.72 -14.74
C ARG A 66 -16.47 -6.39 -14.92
N MET A 67 -15.72 -5.31 -15.15
CA MET A 67 -16.24 -3.92 -15.15
C MET A 67 -17.24 -3.69 -14.02
N SER A 68 -16.81 -4.00 -12.80
CA SER A 68 -17.63 -3.80 -11.62
C SER A 68 -17.64 -2.33 -11.19
N ILE A 69 -18.55 -1.99 -10.31
CA ILE A 69 -18.60 -0.65 -9.68
C ILE A 69 -17.29 -0.28 -8.97
N PHE A 70 -16.45 -1.27 -8.62
CA PHE A 70 -15.13 -1.09 -8.02
C PHE A 70 -13.98 -1.20 -9.03
N ALA A 71 -14.23 -0.99 -10.33
CA ALA A 71 -13.22 -1.12 -11.38
C ALA A 71 -11.96 -0.27 -11.13
N LEU A 72 -12.10 0.96 -10.63
CA LEU A 72 -10.96 1.80 -10.26
C LEU A 72 -10.35 1.48 -8.88
N ASN A 73 -11.00 0.61 -8.09
CA ASN A 73 -10.58 0.27 -6.74
C ASN A 73 -10.27 1.52 -5.90
N VAL A 74 -9.21 1.48 -5.10
CA VAL A 74 -8.74 2.61 -4.25
C VAL A 74 -7.63 3.44 -4.91
N VAL A 75 -7.35 3.22 -6.21
CA VAL A 75 -6.27 3.92 -6.94
C VAL A 75 -6.43 5.44 -6.94
N PRO A 76 -7.63 6.02 -7.20
CA PRO A 76 -7.82 7.47 -7.12
C PRO A 76 -7.52 8.04 -5.74
N TYR A 77 -7.85 7.29 -4.68
CA TYR A 77 -7.54 7.68 -3.31
C TYR A 77 -6.03 7.66 -3.04
N ILE A 78 -5.32 6.62 -3.49
CA ILE A 78 -3.86 6.54 -3.33
C ILE A 78 -3.20 7.73 -4.01
N SER A 79 -3.58 8.01 -5.27
CA SER A 79 -3.06 9.15 -6.03
C SER A 79 -3.31 10.48 -5.32
N SER A 80 -4.53 10.70 -4.83
CA SER A 80 -4.88 11.90 -4.07
C SER A 80 -4.09 12.01 -2.77
N ALA A 81 -3.92 10.91 -2.04
CA ALA A 81 -3.16 10.86 -0.80
C ALA A 81 -1.68 11.21 -1.02
N ILE A 82 -1.07 10.71 -2.11
CA ILE A 82 0.30 11.04 -2.50
C ILE A 82 0.43 12.55 -2.76
N ILE A 83 -0.46 13.09 -3.61
CA ILE A 83 -0.46 14.51 -3.98
C ILE A 83 -0.61 15.38 -2.72
N MET A 84 -1.58 15.07 -1.87
CA MET A 84 -1.82 15.81 -0.63
C MET A 84 -0.65 15.70 0.35
N GLN A 85 0.03 14.56 0.42
CA GLN A 85 1.19 14.39 1.28
C GLN A 85 2.40 15.20 0.79
N LEU A 86 2.63 15.25 -0.52
CA LEU A 86 3.66 16.10 -1.12
C LEU A 86 3.34 17.58 -0.88
N PHE A 87 2.10 18.00 -1.11
CA PHE A 87 1.66 19.38 -0.90
C PHE A 87 1.70 19.78 0.58
N SER A 88 1.40 18.87 1.51
CA SER A 88 1.45 19.15 2.95
C SER A 88 2.84 19.52 3.45
N ASN A 89 3.89 19.20 2.71
CA ASN A 89 5.27 19.57 3.03
C ASN A 89 5.80 20.75 2.19
N SER A 90 5.14 21.06 1.05
CA SER A 90 5.59 22.12 0.13
C SER A 90 4.83 23.42 0.34
N ILE A 91 3.56 23.36 0.72
CA ILE A 91 2.69 24.52 0.87
C ILE A 91 2.68 24.98 2.33
N PRO A 92 3.09 26.24 2.65
CA PRO A 92 3.17 26.72 4.04
C PRO A 92 1.87 26.59 4.83
N TYR A 93 0.73 26.89 4.20
CA TYR A 93 -0.59 26.73 4.81
C TYR A 93 -0.88 25.30 5.28
N LEU A 94 -0.54 24.30 4.46
CA LEU A 94 -0.75 22.89 4.81
C LEU A 94 0.26 22.39 5.85
N GLN A 95 1.47 23.00 5.88
CA GLN A 95 2.46 22.74 6.96
C GLN A 95 1.97 23.23 8.31
N GLU A 96 1.36 24.42 8.37
CA GLU A 96 0.73 24.92 9.58
C GLU A 96 -0.41 24.04 10.05
N LEU A 97 -1.30 23.66 9.13
CA LEU A 97 -2.38 22.73 9.42
C LEU A 97 -1.86 21.41 10.01
N LYS A 98 -0.73 20.88 9.51
CA LYS A 98 -0.12 19.65 10.04
C LYS A 98 0.36 19.80 11.49
N LYS A 99 0.70 21.02 11.93
CA LYS A 99 1.11 21.34 13.31
C LYS A 99 -0.09 21.48 14.26
N ASP A 100 -1.29 21.75 13.76
CA ASP A 100 -2.51 21.93 14.56
C ASP A 100 -3.07 20.61 15.15
N GLY A 101 -2.29 19.54 15.14
CA GLY A 101 -2.64 18.26 15.77
C GLY A 101 -3.77 17.54 15.08
N GLN A 102 -4.81 17.13 15.82
CA GLN A 102 -5.89 16.28 15.28
C GLN A 102 -6.81 17.05 14.33
N ALA A 103 -7.09 18.32 14.61
CA ALA A 103 -7.95 19.15 13.76
C ALA A 103 -7.32 19.34 12.36
N GLY A 104 -6.04 19.63 12.30
CA GLY A 104 -5.32 19.77 11.04
C GLY A 104 -5.22 18.48 10.25
N ARG A 105 -5.02 17.34 10.92
CA ARG A 105 -5.04 16.03 10.25
C ARG A 105 -6.40 15.72 9.64
N ASN A 106 -7.48 16.03 10.33
CA ASN A 106 -8.85 15.86 9.81
C ASN A 106 -9.09 16.72 8.57
N ALA A 107 -8.60 17.97 8.56
CA ALA A 107 -8.71 18.86 7.40
C ALA A 107 -7.91 18.31 6.19
N ILE A 108 -6.68 17.83 6.39
CA ILE A 108 -5.88 17.22 5.32
C ILE A 108 -6.58 15.97 4.77
N THR A 109 -7.15 15.13 5.63
CA THR A 109 -7.94 13.97 5.20
C THR A 109 -9.14 14.39 4.36
N GLN A 110 -9.82 15.49 4.74
CA GLN A 110 -10.95 16.01 3.98
C GLN A 110 -10.54 16.51 2.60
N TYR A 111 -9.41 17.22 2.47
CA TYR A 111 -8.86 17.59 1.16
C TYR A 111 -8.48 16.38 0.31
N THR A 112 -7.94 15.31 0.94
CA THR A 112 -7.67 14.04 0.25
C THR A 112 -8.96 13.44 -0.30
N ARG A 113 -10.06 13.45 0.44
CA ARG A 113 -11.37 12.96 -0.03
C ARG A 113 -11.88 13.75 -1.23
N TYR A 114 -11.77 15.10 -1.22
CA TYR A 114 -12.16 15.93 -2.35
C TYR A 114 -11.28 15.64 -3.57
N GLY A 115 -9.96 15.56 -3.39
CA GLY A 115 -9.04 15.16 -4.46
C GLY A 115 -9.36 13.78 -5.03
N THR A 116 -9.74 12.82 -4.18
CA THR A 116 -10.18 11.49 -4.60
C THR A 116 -11.42 11.56 -5.48
N ALA A 117 -12.43 12.35 -5.10
CA ALA A 117 -13.65 12.50 -5.89
C ALA A 117 -13.38 13.09 -7.27
N VAL A 118 -12.52 14.12 -7.35
CA VAL A 118 -12.12 14.75 -8.62
C VAL A 118 -11.36 13.78 -9.51
N LEU A 119 -10.35 13.08 -8.96
CA LEU A 119 -9.57 12.11 -9.72
C LEU A 119 -10.42 10.91 -10.16
N ALA A 120 -11.30 10.42 -9.30
CA ALA A 120 -12.22 9.33 -9.63
C ALA A 120 -13.17 9.75 -10.77
N PHE A 121 -13.68 10.99 -10.75
CA PHE A 121 -14.53 11.50 -11.81
C PHE A 121 -13.80 11.58 -13.16
N ILE A 122 -12.57 12.09 -13.16
CA ILE A 122 -11.73 12.17 -14.38
C ILE A 122 -11.45 10.78 -14.92
N GLN A 123 -11.00 9.85 -14.07
CA GLN A 123 -10.66 8.49 -14.48
C GLN A 123 -11.91 7.70 -14.93
N ALA A 124 -13.03 7.83 -14.23
CA ALA A 124 -14.28 7.18 -14.59
C ALA A 124 -14.83 7.72 -15.92
N SER A 125 -14.73 9.04 -16.16
CA SER A 125 -15.14 9.65 -17.42
C SER A 125 -14.33 9.11 -18.60
N ALA A 126 -13.03 9.03 -18.44
CA ALA A 126 -12.14 8.47 -19.43
C ALA A 126 -12.41 6.99 -19.71
N LEU A 127 -12.62 6.19 -18.65
CA LEU A 127 -13.01 4.79 -18.77
C LEU A 127 -14.33 4.63 -19.54
N ALA A 128 -15.34 5.45 -19.23
CA ALA A 128 -16.63 5.40 -19.90
C ALA A 128 -16.55 5.76 -21.40
N VAL A 129 -15.69 6.72 -21.76
CA VAL A 129 -15.42 7.10 -23.18
C VAL A 129 -14.76 5.90 -23.89
N THR A 130 -13.72 5.32 -23.31
CA THR A 130 -13.01 4.17 -23.89
C THR A 130 -13.95 2.98 -24.09
N LEU A 131 -14.81 2.67 -23.11
CA LEU A 131 -15.79 1.59 -23.22
C LEU A 131 -16.82 1.81 -24.33
N SER A 132 -17.25 3.07 -24.51
CA SER A 132 -18.15 3.44 -25.59
C SER A 132 -17.48 3.34 -26.96
N ALA A 133 -16.24 3.80 -27.09
CA ALA A 133 -15.46 3.76 -28.33
C ALA A 133 -15.11 2.33 -28.74
N SER A 134 -14.82 1.44 -27.78
CA SER A 134 -14.52 0.03 -28.04
C SER A 134 -15.76 -0.83 -28.34
N GLY A 135 -16.97 -0.24 -28.39
CA GLY A 135 -18.20 -0.96 -28.70
C GLY A 135 -18.63 -1.98 -27.63
N LEU A 136 -18.16 -1.79 -26.38
CA LEU A 136 -18.47 -2.65 -25.23
C LEU A 136 -19.82 -2.29 -24.57
N ALA A 137 -20.35 -1.11 -24.88
CA ALA A 137 -21.66 -0.67 -24.41
C ALA A 137 -22.77 -1.23 -25.30
N TYR A 138 -23.83 -1.81 -24.71
CA TYR A 138 -25.01 -2.25 -25.45
C TYR A 138 -25.69 -1.11 -26.21
N VAL A 139 -25.77 0.06 -25.57
CA VAL A 139 -26.34 1.27 -26.13
C VAL A 139 -25.38 2.43 -25.90
N PRO A 140 -24.45 2.70 -26.84
CA PRO A 140 -23.54 3.84 -26.70
C PRO A 140 -24.33 5.16 -26.73
N GLY A 141 -24.08 6.03 -25.74
CA GLY A 141 -24.76 7.31 -25.66
C GLY A 141 -24.57 8.01 -24.32
N PRO A 142 -25.12 9.24 -24.18
CA PRO A 142 -24.97 10.02 -22.94
C PRO A 142 -25.54 9.34 -21.70
N SER A 143 -26.57 8.50 -21.85
CA SER A 143 -27.16 7.74 -20.75
C SER A 143 -26.20 6.71 -20.18
N PHE A 144 -25.50 5.96 -21.04
CA PHE A 144 -24.46 5.03 -20.62
C PHE A 144 -23.30 5.76 -19.93
N PHE A 145 -22.82 6.85 -20.55
CA PHE A 145 -21.73 7.66 -19.98
C PHE A 145 -22.05 8.12 -18.56
N VAL A 146 -23.22 8.72 -18.36
CA VAL A 146 -23.64 9.21 -17.03
C VAL A 146 -23.74 8.05 -16.04
N SER A 147 -24.41 6.94 -16.40
CA SER A 147 -24.58 5.79 -15.50
C SER A 147 -23.26 5.14 -15.14
N ALA A 148 -22.34 4.96 -16.09
CA ALA A 148 -21.03 4.37 -15.86
C ALA A 148 -20.16 5.26 -14.96
N VAL A 149 -20.07 6.56 -15.25
CA VAL A 149 -19.28 7.51 -14.45
C VAL A 149 -19.78 7.56 -13.00
N PHE A 150 -21.08 7.75 -12.80
CA PHE A 150 -21.62 7.82 -11.44
C PHE A 150 -21.49 6.51 -10.68
N SER A 151 -21.65 5.35 -11.34
CA SER A 151 -21.48 4.04 -10.71
C SER A 151 -20.04 3.82 -10.21
N VAL A 152 -19.05 4.14 -11.05
CA VAL A 152 -17.62 3.96 -10.71
C VAL A 152 -17.18 4.97 -9.65
N VAL A 153 -17.59 6.24 -9.74
CA VAL A 153 -17.28 7.26 -8.74
C VAL A 153 -17.88 6.89 -7.40
N ALA A 154 -19.16 6.48 -7.37
CA ALA A 154 -19.81 6.05 -6.15
C ALA A 154 -19.12 4.83 -5.54
N GLY A 155 -18.72 3.86 -6.36
CA GLY A 155 -17.95 2.69 -5.94
C GLY A 155 -16.61 3.06 -5.32
N THR A 156 -15.83 3.94 -5.94
CA THR A 156 -14.55 4.42 -5.43
C THR A 156 -14.71 5.17 -4.10
N MET A 157 -15.69 6.07 -4.01
CA MET A 157 -15.96 6.81 -2.78
C MET A 157 -16.44 5.88 -1.65
N PHE A 158 -17.23 4.86 -1.98
CA PHE A 158 -17.63 3.83 -1.02
C PHE A 158 -16.43 3.01 -0.51
N LEU A 159 -15.51 2.61 -1.39
CA LEU A 159 -14.30 1.89 -0.98
C LEU A 159 -13.38 2.73 -0.10
N MET A 160 -13.23 4.01 -0.43
CA MET A 160 -12.49 4.95 0.42
C MET A 160 -13.11 5.01 1.82
N TRP A 161 -14.43 5.24 1.90
CA TRP A 161 -15.15 5.26 3.17
C TRP A 161 -15.03 3.92 3.93
N LEU A 162 -15.16 2.79 3.23
CA LEU A 162 -15.00 1.46 3.84
C LEU A 162 -13.60 1.27 4.43
N GLY A 163 -12.55 1.68 3.71
CA GLY A 163 -11.17 1.64 4.18
C GLY A 163 -10.94 2.51 5.42
N GLU A 164 -11.53 3.70 5.47
CA GLU A 164 -11.49 4.56 6.66
C GLU A 164 -12.21 3.91 7.85
N GLN A 165 -13.41 3.32 7.64
CA GLN A 165 -14.14 2.60 8.70
C GLN A 165 -13.35 1.40 9.22
N VAL A 166 -12.65 0.67 8.34
CA VAL A 166 -11.76 -0.43 8.76
C VAL A 166 -10.61 0.09 9.61
N SER A 167 -10.02 1.23 9.25
CA SER A 167 -8.93 1.85 10.03
C SER A 167 -9.40 2.35 11.41
N GLU A 168 -10.62 2.89 11.51
CA GLU A 168 -11.18 3.42 12.75
C GLU A 168 -11.73 2.34 13.69
N ARG A 169 -12.50 1.40 13.16
CA ARG A 169 -13.25 0.40 13.94
C ARG A 169 -12.63 -1.00 13.90
N GLY A 170 -11.77 -1.27 12.94
CA GLY A 170 -11.09 -2.54 12.75
C GLY A 170 -9.71 -2.57 13.39
N ILE A 171 -8.80 -3.30 12.74
CA ILE A 171 -7.39 -3.44 13.07
C ILE A 171 -6.60 -3.22 11.78
N GLY A 172 -5.54 -2.43 11.85
CA GLY A 172 -4.68 -2.17 10.70
C GLY A 172 -5.08 -0.96 9.88
N ASN A 173 -4.36 -0.75 8.79
CA ASN A 173 -4.70 0.25 7.79
C ASN A 173 -5.73 -0.34 6.81
N GLY A 174 -6.97 0.16 6.84
CA GLY A 174 -8.07 -0.39 6.04
C GLY A 174 -7.82 -0.34 4.53
N ILE A 175 -7.21 0.73 4.03
CA ILE A 175 -6.86 0.86 2.61
C ILE A 175 -5.85 -0.23 2.21
N SER A 176 -4.81 -0.43 3.01
CA SER A 176 -3.82 -1.48 2.76
C SER A 176 -4.44 -2.88 2.80
N ILE A 177 -5.39 -3.11 3.70
CA ILE A 177 -6.12 -4.40 3.79
C ILE A 177 -6.98 -4.62 2.54
N ILE A 178 -7.67 -3.59 2.03
CA ILE A 178 -8.46 -3.70 0.80
C ILE A 178 -7.54 -4.05 -0.39
N ILE A 179 -6.38 -3.37 -0.53
CA ILE A 179 -5.41 -3.65 -1.59
C ILE A 179 -4.86 -5.08 -1.47
N ALA A 180 -4.45 -5.49 -0.27
CA ALA A 180 -3.95 -6.84 -0.05
C ALA A 180 -5.02 -7.90 -0.36
N THR A 181 -6.29 -7.64 0.01
CA THR A 181 -7.41 -8.52 -0.31
C THR A 181 -7.65 -8.61 -1.81
N SER A 182 -7.59 -7.48 -2.52
CA SER A 182 -7.72 -7.45 -3.98
C SER A 182 -6.69 -8.37 -4.63
N ILE A 183 -5.43 -8.24 -4.26
CA ILE A 183 -4.34 -9.04 -4.82
C ILE A 183 -4.49 -10.53 -4.45
N LEU A 184 -4.84 -10.81 -3.19
CA LEU A 184 -5.03 -12.18 -2.70
C LEU A 184 -6.12 -12.93 -3.48
N THR A 185 -7.18 -12.23 -3.89
CA THR A 185 -8.27 -12.84 -4.67
C THR A 185 -7.89 -13.18 -6.11
N GLY A 186 -6.83 -12.56 -6.66
CA GLY A 186 -6.27 -12.90 -7.97
C GLY A 186 -5.40 -14.16 -7.98
N ILE A 187 -4.79 -14.51 -6.83
CA ILE A 187 -3.84 -15.63 -6.74
C ILE A 187 -4.43 -16.97 -7.17
N PRO A 188 -5.63 -17.41 -6.72
CA PRO A 188 -6.21 -18.67 -7.16
C PRO A 188 -6.41 -18.75 -8.67
N GLY A 189 -6.84 -17.64 -9.30
CA GLY A 189 -6.98 -17.55 -10.75
C GLY A 189 -5.63 -17.69 -11.48
N ALA A 190 -4.60 -17.00 -11.02
CA ALA A 190 -3.25 -17.11 -11.58
C ALA A 190 -2.68 -18.53 -11.46
N ILE A 191 -2.89 -19.20 -10.33
CA ILE A 191 -2.48 -20.60 -10.15
C ILE A 191 -3.26 -21.52 -11.10
N GLY A 192 -4.58 -21.31 -11.27
CA GLY A 192 -5.42 -22.07 -12.18
C GLY A 192 -4.94 -21.96 -13.63
N GLN A 193 -4.66 -20.74 -14.09
CA GLN A 193 -4.12 -20.48 -15.44
C GLN A 193 -2.72 -21.11 -15.63
N ALA A 194 -1.86 -21.04 -14.63
CA ALA A 194 -0.54 -21.66 -14.67
C ALA A 194 -0.61 -23.20 -14.82
N LEU A 195 -1.55 -23.84 -14.10
CA LEU A 195 -1.79 -25.27 -14.20
C LEU A 195 -2.36 -25.64 -15.58
N GLU A 196 -3.27 -24.83 -16.12
CA GLU A 196 -3.86 -25.09 -17.43
C GLU A 196 -2.83 -24.95 -18.55
N GLN A 197 -1.98 -23.92 -18.54
CA GLN A 197 -0.87 -23.77 -19.49
C GLN A 197 0.14 -24.94 -19.38
N SER A 198 0.36 -25.46 -18.18
CA SER A 198 1.18 -26.65 -18.01
C SER A 198 0.53 -27.91 -18.57
N ARG A 199 -0.81 -28.05 -18.51
CA ARG A 199 -1.56 -29.17 -19.13
C ARG A 199 -1.56 -29.08 -20.65
N GLN A 200 -1.60 -27.88 -21.22
CA GLN A 200 -1.55 -27.62 -22.66
C GLN A 200 -0.15 -27.84 -23.25
N GLY A 201 0.88 -27.95 -22.40
CA GLY A 201 2.27 -28.20 -22.80
C GLY A 201 3.08 -26.93 -23.07
N ASP A 202 2.50 -25.74 -22.89
CA ASP A 202 3.17 -24.46 -23.09
C ASP A 202 4.21 -24.20 -21.99
N LEU A 203 3.97 -24.77 -20.79
CA LEU A 203 4.87 -24.66 -19.64
C LEU A 203 5.28 -26.06 -19.14
N SER A 204 6.58 -26.27 -18.95
CA SER A 204 7.04 -27.51 -18.31
C SER A 204 6.65 -27.55 -16.84
N ILE A 205 6.20 -28.70 -16.35
CA ILE A 205 5.87 -28.92 -14.92
C ILE A 205 7.07 -28.56 -14.02
N LEU A 206 8.30 -28.83 -14.47
CA LEU A 206 9.50 -28.50 -13.73
C LEU A 206 9.66 -26.98 -13.51
N LEU A 207 9.36 -26.19 -14.53
CA LEU A 207 9.40 -24.72 -14.49
C LEU A 207 8.32 -24.18 -13.55
N LEU A 208 7.11 -24.77 -13.56
CA LEU A 208 6.03 -24.41 -12.65
C LEU A 208 6.43 -24.65 -11.18
N ILE A 209 7.03 -25.80 -10.88
CA ILE A 209 7.56 -26.10 -9.53
C ILE A 209 8.68 -25.10 -9.17
N GLY A 210 9.56 -24.78 -10.11
CA GLY A 210 10.61 -23.78 -9.92
C GLY A 210 10.08 -22.40 -9.55
N ILE A 211 9.02 -21.93 -10.23
CA ILE A 211 8.35 -20.66 -9.92
C ILE A 211 7.75 -20.70 -8.50
N GLY A 212 7.09 -21.80 -8.13
CA GLY A 212 6.52 -21.97 -6.79
C GLY A 212 7.59 -21.93 -5.69
N LEU A 213 8.71 -22.62 -5.87
CA LEU A 213 9.84 -22.59 -4.93
C LEU A 213 10.47 -21.20 -4.85
N LEU A 214 10.64 -20.53 -5.99
CA LEU A 214 11.18 -19.18 -6.02
C LEU A 214 10.24 -18.20 -5.30
N SER A 215 8.93 -18.30 -5.51
CA SER A 215 7.94 -17.45 -4.81
C SER A 215 8.01 -17.66 -3.30
N MET A 216 8.14 -18.89 -2.83
CA MET A 216 8.34 -19.18 -1.39
C MET A 216 9.65 -18.59 -0.87
N ALA A 217 10.74 -18.69 -1.63
CA ALA A 217 12.03 -18.09 -1.26
C ALA A 217 11.94 -16.58 -1.16
N VAL A 218 11.27 -15.93 -2.13
CA VAL A 218 11.02 -14.47 -2.10
C VAL A 218 10.23 -14.07 -0.88
N ILE A 219 9.14 -14.78 -0.55
CA ILE A 219 8.34 -14.52 0.65
C ILE A 219 9.22 -14.63 1.91
N ALA A 220 10.04 -15.65 2.01
CA ALA A 220 10.93 -15.86 3.17
C ALA A 220 11.94 -14.70 3.30
N VAL A 221 12.54 -14.25 2.20
CA VAL A 221 13.48 -13.11 2.18
C VAL A 221 12.76 -11.82 2.58
N VAL A 222 11.55 -11.57 2.05
CA VAL A 222 10.74 -10.39 2.41
C VAL A 222 10.44 -10.39 3.90
N VAL A 223 9.94 -11.50 4.45
CA VAL A 223 9.64 -11.63 5.89
C VAL A 223 10.90 -11.41 6.74
N PHE A 224 12.04 -11.96 6.32
CA PHE A 224 13.30 -11.79 7.04
C PHE A 224 13.76 -10.34 7.10
N ILE A 225 13.74 -9.63 5.97
CA ILE A 225 14.17 -8.22 5.89
C ILE A 225 13.20 -7.29 6.61
N GLU A 226 11.88 -7.48 6.43
CA GLU A 226 10.87 -6.63 7.06
C GLU A 226 10.81 -6.78 8.59
N ARG A 227 11.22 -7.93 9.14
CA ARG A 227 11.39 -8.13 10.60
C ARG A 227 12.70 -7.55 11.11
N GLY A 228 13.65 -7.27 10.23
CA GLY A 228 14.97 -6.73 10.58
C GLY A 228 14.85 -5.35 11.22
N GLN A 229 15.57 -5.16 12.36
CA GLN A 229 15.60 -3.89 13.08
C GLN A 229 17.03 -3.50 13.43
N ARG A 230 17.41 -2.27 13.14
CA ARG A 230 18.62 -1.64 13.66
C ARG A 230 18.29 -1.01 15.00
N ARG A 231 18.87 -1.52 16.09
CA ARG A 231 18.68 -1.01 17.45
C ARG A 231 19.81 -0.05 17.79
N ILE A 232 19.47 1.21 18.05
CA ILE A 232 20.42 2.21 18.57
C ILE A 232 20.27 2.23 20.08
N THR A 233 21.38 2.01 20.81
CA THR A 233 21.38 2.03 22.27
C THR A 233 21.29 3.48 22.76
N VAL A 234 20.34 3.74 23.63
CA VAL A 234 20.09 5.04 24.25
C VAL A 234 20.20 4.87 25.75
N ASN A 235 21.04 5.68 26.38
CA ASN A 235 21.27 5.67 27.81
C ASN A 235 20.51 6.82 28.47
N TYR A 236 19.82 6.54 29.56
CA TYR A 236 19.19 7.55 30.39
C TYR A 236 20.14 7.93 31.54
N ALA A 237 20.29 9.24 31.76
CA ALA A 237 21.08 9.73 32.90
C ALA A 237 20.46 9.24 34.22
N GLN A 238 21.31 8.92 35.17
CA GLN A 238 20.87 8.57 36.53
C GLN A 238 20.08 9.76 37.12
N ARG A 239 18.88 9.50 37.57
CA ARG A 239 18.07 10.51 38.28
C ARG A 239 18.00 10.13 39.74
N GLN A 240 18.33 11.08 40.58
CA GLN A 240 18.13 10.96 42.01
C GLN A 240 16.70 11.40 42.35
N GLN A 241 15.88 10.45 42.82
CA GLN A 241 14.52 10.72 43.27
C GLN A 241 14.49 10.56 44.78
N GLY A 242 14.64 11.67 45.51
CA GLY A 242 14.83 11.67 46.96
C GLY A 242 16.12 10.98 47.42
N ARG A 243 16.03 10.00 48.33
CA ARG A 243 17.14 9.22 48.86
C ARG A 243 17.52 7.98 48.01
N ARG A 244 16.76 7.69 46.96
CA ARG A 244 17.04 6.52 46.09
C ARG A 244 17.68 6.95 44.77
N MET A 245 18.86 6.41 44.47
CA MET A 245 19.45 6.47 43.14
C MET A 245 18.75 5.42 42.23
N MET A 246 18.07 5.89 41.19
CA MET A 246 17.64 5.01 40.12
C MET A 246 18.84 4.66 39.24
N GLN A 247 19.08 3.35 39.04
CA GLN A 247 20.14 2.90 38.13
C GLN A 247 19.91 3.42 36.72
N ALA A 248 21.00 3.72 36.00
CA ALA A 248 20.97 4.08 34.62
C ALA A 248 20.27 2.99 33.83
N GLN A 249 19.14 3.31 33.19
CA GLN A 249 18.44 2.38 32.33
C GLN A 249 18.94 2.56 30.89
N THR A 250 19.37 1.46 30.29
CA THR A 250 19.63 1.41 28.85
C THR A 250 18.35 1.01 28.13
N SER A 251 17.98 1.79 27.13
CA SER A 251 16.88 1.50 26.23
C SER A 251 17.40 1.42 24.80
N HIS A 252 16.60 0.90 23.89
CA HIS A 252 16.94 0.82 22.48
C HIS A 252 15.91 1.54 21.64
N LEU A 253 16.38 2.35 20.70
CA LEU A 253 15.56 2.96 19.67
C LEU A 253 15.57 2.02 18.44
N PRO A 254 14.48 1.30 18.16
CA PRO A 254 14.43 0.36 17.05
C PRO A 254 14.08 1.11 15.75
N PHE A 255 14.89 0.95 14.72
CA PHE A 255 14.60 1.37 13.35
C PHE A 255 14.42 0.14 12.47
N LYS A 256 13.32 0.04 11.72
CA LYS A 256 13.16 -1.02 10.72
C LYS A 256 14.24 -0.90 9.65
N VAL A 257 14.72 -2.02 9.12
CA VAL A 257 15.68 -2.02 8.00
C VAL A 257 15.07 -1.38 6.77
N ASN A 258 13.80 -1.71 6.48
CA ASN A 258 12.99 -1.01 5.49
C ASN A 258 12.10 0.02 6.20
N MET A 259 12.58 1.27 6.35
CA MET A 259 11.81 2.34 6.97
C MET A 259 10.67 2.84 6.08
N ALA A 260 10.83 2.75 4.77
CA ALA A 260 9.85 3.22 3.81
C ALA A 260 8.65 2.25 3.67
N GLY A 261 8.79 0.99 4.09
CA GLY A 261 7.77 -0.03 3.93
C GLY A 261 7.46 -0.33 2.47
N VAL A 262 6.20 -0.65 2.17
CA VAL A 262 5.74 -0.98 0.82
C VAL A 262 5.23 0.24 0.03
N ILE A 263 5.03 1.37 0.71
CA ILE A 263 4.39 2.57 0.15
C ILE A 263 5.11 3.11 -1.09
N PRO A 264 6.45 3.22 -1.15
CA PRO A 264 7.15 3.67 -2.35
C PRO A 264 6.90 2.80 -3.58
N ALA A 265 6.78 1.49 -3.41
CA ALA A 265 6.50 0.58 -4.51
C ALA A 265 5.07 0.76 -5.05
N ILE A 266 4.09 0.98 -4.16
CA ILE A 266 2.71 1.32 -4.54
C ILE A 266 2.67 2.66 -5.27
N PHE A 267 3.41 3.67 -4.79
CA PHE A 267 3.47 4.98 -5.42
C PHE A 267 4.10 4.92 -6.81
N ALA A 268 5.21 4.20 -6.96
CA ALA A 268 5.88 4.02 -8.24
C ALA A 268 4.98 3.33 -9.26
N SER A 269 4.29 2.24 -8.88
CA SER A 269 3.34 1.55 -9.75
C SER A 269 2.14 2.43 -10.13
N THR A 270 1.55 3.14 -9.18
CA THR A 270 0.43 4.06 -9.44
C THR A 270 0.85 5.22 -10.35
N PHE A 271 2.06 5.75 -10.16
CA PHE A 271 2.59 6.83 -10.99
C PHE A 271 2.81 6.39 -12.44
N LEU A 272 3.27 5.15 -12.67
CA LEU A 272 3.42 4.60 -14.01
C LEU A 272 2.08 4.28 -14.69
N LEU A 273 1.06 3.92 -13.91
CA LEU A 273 -0.28 3.67 -14.45
C LEU A 273 -0.94 4.94 -15.00
N PHE A 274 -0.59 6.13 -14.49
CA PHE A 274 -1.21 7.38 -14.89
C PHE A 274 -0.91 7.76 -16.36
N PRO A 275 0.34 7.81 -16.86
CA PRO A 275 0.62 8.05 -18.28
C PRO A 275 0.04 6.98 -19.19
N ALA A 276 0.04 5.72 -18.74
CA ALA A 276 -0.52 4.62 -19.50
C ALA A 276 -2.04 4.75 -19.68
N SER A 277 -2.75 5.14 -18.64
CA SER A 277 -4.18 5.42 -18.75
C SER A 277 -4.47 6.63 -19.64
N LEU A 278 -3.67 7.69 -19.56
CA LEU A 278 -3.81 8.86 -20.46
C LEU A 278 -3.67 8.47 -21.93
N SER A 279 -2.72 7.60 -22.27
CA SER A 279 -2.52 7.17 -23.65
C SER A 279 -3.68 6.33 -24.19
N THR A 280 -4.31 5.50 -23.38
CA THR A 280 -5.51 4.76 -23.78
C THR A 280 -6.73 5.69 -23.97
N TRP A 281 -6.78 6.80 -23.24
CA TRP A 281 -7.92 7.74 -23.32
C TRP A 281 -7.81 8.72 -24.48
N PHE A 282 -6.60 9.12 -24.86
CA PHE A 282 -6.35 10.15 -25.86
C PHE A 282 -5.64 9.63 -27.12
N GLY A 283 -5.36 8.32 -27.21
CA GLY A 283 -4.51 7.71 -28.24
C GLY A 283 -5.07 7.76 -29.67
N GLU A 284 -6.35 8.07 -29.86
CA GLU A 284 -6.94 8.21 -31.21
C GLU A 284 -6.69 9.59 -31.86
N ASN A 285 -6.13 10.55 -31.12
CA ASN A 285 -5.81 11.86 -31.67
C ASN A 285 -4.40 11.88 -32.26
N GLU A 286 -4.27 12.11 -33.56
CA GLU A 286 -2.97 12.24 -34.28
C GLU A 286 -2.02 13.27 -33.63
N SER A 287 -2.56 14.31 -33.01
CA SER A 287 -1.79 15.35 -32.29
C SER A 287 -1.08 14.83 -31.04
N LEU A 288 -1.45 13.65 -30.54
CA LEU A 288 -0.96 13.05 -29.30
C LEU A 288 -0.25 11.70 -29.53
N SER A 289 0.18 11.41 -30.76
CA SER A 289 0.96 10.22 -31.14
C SER A 289 2.22 10.04 -30.28
N PHE A 290 2.79 11.11 -29.75
CA PHE A 290 3.88 11.08 -28.79
C PHE A 290 3.50 10.36 -27.50
N LEU A 291 2.29 10.56 -26.96
CA LEU A 291 1.81 9.88 -25.75
C LEU A 291 1.65 8.38 -25.99
N GLN A 292 1.22 7.99 -27.17
CA GLN A 292 1.10 6.58 -27.56
C GLN A 292 2.47 5.90 -27.66
N SER A 293 3.44 6.54 -28.31
CA SER A 293 4.82 6.03 -28.40
C SER A 293 5.48 5.93 -27.01
N PHE A 294 5.24 6.92 -26.15
CA PHE A 294 5.74 6.92 -24.78
C PHE A 294 5.09 5.81 -23.93
N SER A 295 3.80 5.58 -24.08
CA SER A 295 3.09 4.50 -23.38
C SER A 295 3.56 3.12 -23.83
N LEU A 296 3.79 2.91 -25.13
CA LEU A 296 4.35 1.66 -25.65
C LEU A 296 5.73 1.38 -25.08
N ALA A 297 6.56 2.42 -24.94
CA ALA A 297 7.89 2.30 -24.33
C ALA A 297 7.84 2.04 -22.80
N LEU A 298 6.73 2.38 -22.14
CA LEU A 298 6.46 2.11 -20.74
C LEU A 298 5.68 0.82 -20.50
N ASN A 299 5.54 -0.06 -21.48
CA ASN A 299 4.92 -1.36 -21.24
C ASN A 299 5.81 -2.26 -20.36
N PRO A 300 5.20 -3.07 -19.47
CA PRO A 300 5.93 -4.03 -18.64
C PRO A 300 6.83 -4.92 -19.50
N GLY A 301 8.10 -5.06 -19.11
CA GLY A 301 9.09 -5.82 -19.87
C GLY A 301 9.99 -4.99 -20.77
N GLN A 302 9.64 -3.75 -21.11
CA GLN A 302 10.53 -2.86 -21.85
C GLN A 302 11.67 -2.34 -20.95
N PRO A 303 12.90 -2.16 -21.49
CA PRO A 303 14.03 -1.66 -20.71
C PRO A 303 13.76 -0.28 -20.08
N LEU A 304 13.05 0.60 -20.78
CA LEU A 304 12.70 1.92 -20.28
C LEU A 304 11.77 1.83 -19.08
N TYR A 305 10.77 0.92 -19.11
CA TYR A 305 9.90 0.65 -17.96
C TYR A 305 10.71 0.26 -16.73
N ILE A 306 11.65 -0.67 -16.88
CA ILE A 306 12.48 -1.17 -15.78
C ILE A 306 13.31 -0.04 -15.17
N LEU A 307 13.95 0.80 -15.99
CA LEU A 307 14.75 1.92 -15.52
C LEU A 307 13.91 2.98 -14.81
N VAL A 308 12.78 3.38 -15.39
CA VAL A 308 11.90 4.39 -14.81
C VAL A 308 11.27 3.87 -13.51
N PHE A 309 10.82 2.62 -13.50
CA PHE A 309 10.23 2.01 -12.31
C PHE A 309 11.22 1.90 -11.15
N ALA A 310 12.46 1.43 -11.43
CA ALA A 310 13.53 1.41 -10.44
C ALA A 310 13.87 2.81 -9.89
N GLY A 311 14.01 3.79 -10.80
CA GLY A 311 14.28 5.18 -10.43
C GLY A 311 13.17 5.80 -9.57
N LEU A 312 11.90 5.50 -9.90
CA LEU A 312 10.74 5.96 -9.12
C LEU A 312 10.72 5.32 -7.72
N ILE A 313 10.94 4.00 -7.62
CA ILE A 313 10.99 3.32 -6.31
C ILE A 313 12.06 3.97 -5.42
N ILE A 314 13.28 4.12 -5.94
CA ILE A 314 14.39 4.74 -5.21
C ILE A 314 14.04 6.17 -4.78
N SER A 315 13.56 6.99 -5.71
CA SER A 315 13.17 8.38 -5.44
C SER A 315 12.08 8.46 -4.38
N PHE A 316 11.03 7.65 -4.50
CA PHE A 316 9.94 7.64 -3.52
C PHE A 316 10.38 7.11 -2.14
N CYS A 317 11.35 6.21 -2.05
CA CYS A 317 11.91 5.80 -0.76
C CYS A 317 12.52 6.97 0.00
N PHE A 318 13.33 7.80 -0.67
CA PHE A 318 13.93 8.99 -0.05
C PHE A 318 12.89 10.07 0.25
N ILE A 319 11.99 10.34 -0.68
CA ILE A 319 10.89 11.30 -0.49
C ILE A 319 10.05 10.89 0.72
N TRP A 320 9.63 9.61 0.77
CA TRP A 320 8.80 9.10 1.87
C TRP A 320 9.47 9.23 3.23
N LEU A 321 10.77 8.90 3.32
CA LEU A 321 11.53 9.06 4.55
C LEU A 321 11.55 10.51 5.00
N ALA A 322 11.88 11.45 4.10
CA ALA A 322 11.93 12.88 4.39
C ALA A 322 10.56 13.44 4.82
N LEU A 323 9.46 12.89 4.28
CA LEU A 323 8.09 13.31 4.62
C LEU A 323 7.61 12.77 5.97
N THR A 324 8.04 11.56 6.34
CA THR A 324 7.48 10.82 7.48
C THR A 324 8.30 11.00 8.75
N PHE A 325 9.61 11.16 8.62
CA PHE A 325 10.53 11.15 9.76
C PHE A 325 11.24 12.48 9.96
N ASN A 326 10.97 13.12 11.10
CA ASN A 326 11.68 14.34 11.52
C ASN A 326 12.74 13.99 12.57
N THR A 327 14.00 13.95 12.16
CA THR A 327 15.15 13.61 13.01
C THR A 327 15.36 14.63 14.13
N LYS A 328 15.03 15.91 13.89
CA LYS A 328 15.15 16.98 14.90
C LYS A 328 14.17 16.78 16.05
N ASP A 329 12.89 16.48 15.74
CA ASP A 329 11.88 16.24 16.78
C ASP A 329 12.23 15.04 17.66
N VAL A 330 12.80 13.98 17.07
CA VAL A 330 13.25 12.79 17.81
C VAL A 330 14.42 13.14 18.71
N SER A 331 15.41 13.90 18.20
CA SER A 331 16.56 14.34 18.98
C SER A 331 16.15 15.26 20.13
N ASP A 332 15.22 16.19 19.91
CA ASP A 332 14.72 17.10 20.95
C ASP A 332 13.92 16.33 22.02
N ASN A 333 13.14 15.33 21.63
CA ASN A 333 12.43 14.47 22.58
C ASN A 333 13.39 13.64 23.43
N LEU A 334 14.47 13.09 22.84
CA LEU A 334 15.53 12.41 23.58
C LEU A 334 16.21 13.37 24.57
N LYS A 335 16.56 14.58 24.13
CA LYS A 335 17.17 15.61 24.98
C LYS A 335 16.26 16.00 26.15
N ARG A 336 14.96 16.20 25.90
CA ARG A 336 13.97 16.52 26.95
C ARG A 336 13.79 15.39 27.96
N SER A 337 13.86 14.14 27.52
CA SER A 337 13.78 12.97 28.41
C SER A 337 15.08 12.68 29.17
N GLY A 338 16.16 13.41 28.90
CA GLY A 338 17.47 13.19 29.50
C GLY A 338 18.17 11.93 28.96
N ALA A 339 17.77 11.50 27.79
CA ALA A 339 18.34 10.36 27.10
C ALA A 339 19.44 10.81 26.13
N TYR A 340 20.51 10.02 25.99
CA TYR A 340 21.62 10.31 25.11
C TYR A 340 22.17 9.04 24.45
N ILE A 341 22.76 9.22 23.28
CA ILE A 341 23.49 8.14 22.59
C ILE A 341 24.93 8.19 23.04
N ALA A 342 25.51 7.05 23.45
CA ALA A 342 26.91 7.02 23.93
C ALA A 342 27.88 7.56 22.87
N GLY A 343 28.72 8.50 23.26
CA GLY A 343 29.70 9.13 22.39
C GLY A 343 29.19 10.30 21.52
N ILE A 344 27.88 10.66 21.59
CA ILE A 344 27.28 11.71 20.76
C ILE A 344 26.64 12.78 21.68
N ARG A 345 26.89 14.06 21.42
CA ARG A 345 26.28 15.15 22.18
C ARG A 345 24.77 15.23 21.89
N PRO A 346 23.92 15.36 22.94
CA PRO A 346 22.47 15.53 22.77
C PRO A 346 22.15 16.81 21.98
N GLY A 347 21.18 16.74 21.08
CA GLY A 347 20.75 17.85 20.24
C GLY A 347 21.10 17.61 18.76
N GLU A 348 21.61 18.65 18.09
CA GLU A 348 21.85 18.64 16.64
C GLU A 348 22.76 17.49 16.17
N GLN A 349 23.82 17.17 16.92
CA GLN A 349 24.72 16.07 16.59
C GLN A 349 24.00 14.70 16.65
N THR A 350 23.06 14.53 17.59
CA THR A 350 22.21 13.33 17.67
C THR A 350 21.27 13.28 16.47
N ALA A 351 20.68 14.41 16.06
CA ALA A 351 19.83 14.46 14.85
C ALA A 351 20.62 14.06 13.60
N ASN A 352 21.81 14.62 13.40
CA ASN A 352 22.67 14.32 12.24
C ASN A 352 23.12 12.85 12.23
N TYR A 353 23.41 12.26 13.40
CA TYR A 353 23.74 10.84 13.47
C TYR A 353 22.55 9.95 13.10
N ILE A 354 21.36 10.24 13.64
CA ILE A 354 20.13 9.50 13.30
C ILE A 354 19.84 9.64 11.81
N ASP A 355 19.99 10.82 11.24
CA ASP A 355 19.78 11.08 9.81
C ASP A 355 20.73 10.26 8.94
N SER A 356 22.02 10.21 9.28
CA SER A 356 23.00 9.38 8.56
C SER A 356 22.70 7.88 8.65
N VAL A 357 22.19 7.39 9.78
CA VAL A 357 21.76 5.99 9.94
C VAL A 357 20.53 5.71 9.09
N LEU A 358 19.54 6.61 9.13
CA LEU A 358 18.32 6.48 8.34
C LEU A 358 18.60 6.52 6.83
N ALA A 359 19.47 7.42 6.37
CA ALA A 359 19.86 7.48 4.96
C ALA A 359 20.48 6.16 4.48
N ARG A 360 21.37 5.55 5.26
CA ARG A 360 21.96 4.25 4.93
C ARG A 360 20.94 3.13 4.91
N LEU A 361 20.02 3.11 5.87
CA LEU A 361 18.93 2.12 5.90
C LEU A 361 18.00 2.30 4.69
N THR A 362 17.74 3.54 4.29
CA THR A 362 16.90 3.84 3.12
C THR A 362 17.55 3.39 1.82
N VAL A 363 18.87 3.58 1.65
CA VAL A 363 19.60 3.05 0.49
C VAL A 363 19.44 1.53 0.41
N PHE A 364 19.68 0.83 1.53
CA PHE A 364 19.50 -0.63 1.58
C PHE A 364 18.06 -1.04 1.29
N GLY A 365 17.09 -0.37 1.91
CA GLY A 365 15.66 -0.60 1.68
C GLY A 365 15.25 -0.35 0.23
N ALA A 366 15.75 0.72 -0.39
CA ALA A 366 15.46 1.05 -1.78
C ALA A 366 16.01 -0.01 -2.76
N ILE A 367 17.24 -0.47 -2.55
CA ILE A 367 17.84 -1.55 -3.36
C ILE A 367 17.02 -2.83 -3.19
N TYR A 368 16.72 -3.21 -1.96
CA TYR A 368 15.89 -4.37 -1.64
C TYR A 368 14.52 -4.32 -2.33
N LEU A 369 13.79 -3.20 -2.18
CA LEU A 369 12.48 -3.01 -2.81
C LEU A 369 12.56 -3.11 -4.33
N THR A 370 13.56 -2.45 -4.92
CA THR A 370 13.76 -2.47 -6.37
C THR A 370 14.02 -3.89 -6.88
N LEU A 371 14.89 -4.65 -6.20
CA LEU A 371 15.19 -6.03 -6.58
C LEU A 371 13.95 -6.93 -6.51
N ILE A 372 13.18 -6.85 -5.42
CA ILE A 372 11.95 -7.65 -5.27
C ILE A 372 10.90 -7.27 -6.32
N CYS A 373 10.73 -5.97 -6.58
CA CYS A 373 9.74 -5.51 -7.55
C CYS A 373 10.10 -5.86 -9.00
N LEU A 374 11.39 -5.85 -9.35
CA LEU A 374 11.88 -6.17 -10.70
C LEU A 374 12.05 -7.67 -10.96
N LEU A 375 12.14 -8.49 -9.91
CA LEU A 375 12.39 -9.94 -10.04
C LEU A 375 11.37 -10.64 -10.97
N PRO A 376 10.04 -10.43 -10.86
CA PRO A 376 9.08 -11.03 -11.77
C PRO A 376 9.23 -10.58 -13.21
N LEU A 377 9.56 -9.31 -13.44
CA LEU A 377 9.81 -8.77 -14.78
C LEU A 377 11.03 -9.42 -15.41
N ALA A 378 12.06 -9.70 -14.62
CA ALA A 378 13.22 -10.45 -15.06
C ALA A 378 12.81 -11.89 -15.44
N LEU A 379 11.96 -12.55 -14.65
CA LEU A 379 11.49 -13.91 -14.98
C LEU A 379 10.67 -13.96 -16.27
N ILE A 380 9.79 -12.97 -16.50
CA ILE A 380 9.04 -12.86 -17.75
C ILE A 380 10.01 -12.77 -18.95
N ASN A 381 11.01 -11.87 -18.86
CA ASN A 381 11.92 -11.61 -19.96
C ASN A 381 12.93 -12.76 -20.22
N PHE A 382 13.45 -13.41 -19.17
CA PHE A 382 14.48 -14.46 -19.31
C PHE A 382 13.90 -15.86 -19.44
N ALA A 383 12.79 -16.17 -18.77
CA ALA A 383 12.21 -17.50 -18.77
C ALA A 383 11.03 -17.65 -19.74
N GLY A 384 10.62 -16.57 -20.43
CA GLY A 384 9.49 -16.60 -21.37
C GLY A 384 8.16 -16.93 -20.69
N ILE A 385 8.03 -16.65 -19.39
CA ILE A 385 6.83 -16.97 -18.60
C ILE A 385 5.75 -15.95 -18.96
N SER A 386 4.53 -16.42 -19.14
CA SER A 386 3.38 -15.55 -19.35
C SER A 386 3.23 -14.56 -18.18
N PRO A 387 3.02 -13.26 -18.43
CA PRO A 387 2.84 -12.25 -17.38
C PRO A 387 1.74 -12.59 -16.37
N THR A 388 0.70 -13.30 -16.81
CA THR A 388 -0.42 -13.76 -15.98
C THR A 388 -0.02 -14.69 -14.84
N ILE A 389 1.04 -15.48 -15.00
CA ILE A 389 1.56 -16.41 -13.98
C ILE A 389 2.51 -15.70 -13.02
N SER A 390 3.12 -14.62 -13.48
CA SER A 390 4.01 -13.83 -12.68
C SER A 390 3.21 -12.98 -11.68
N VAL A 391 2.90 -13.54 -10.51
CA VAL A 391 2.42 -12.72 -9.39
C VAL A 391 3.49 -11.65 -9.13
N GLY A 392 3.19 -10.40 -9.50
CA GLY A 392 4.16 -9.31 -9.49
C GLY A 392 4.88 -9.16 -8.15
N GLY A 393 6.17 -8.83 -8.17
CA GLY A 393 6.97 -8.65 -6.95
C GLY A 393 6.38 -7.62 -5.99
N THR A 394 5.76 -6.56 -6.54
CA THR A 394 4.99 -5.58 -5.77
C THR A 394 3.80 -6.22 -5.06
N SER A 395 3.10 -7.15 -5.72
CA SER A 395 1.92 -7.83 -5.15
C SER A 395 2.29 -8.71 -3.97
N VAL A 396 3.34 -9.54 -4.11
CA VAL A 396 3.85 -10.38 -3.02
C VAL A 396 4.32 -9.52 -1.84
N LEU A 397 5.04 -8.44 -2.13
CA LEU A 397 5.56 -7.53 -1.12
C LEU A 397 4.41 -6.85 -0.36
N ILE A 398 3.38 -6.36 -1.07
CA ILE A 398 2.20 -5.74 -0.44
C ILE A 398 1.49 -6.73 0.48
N ILE A 399 1.21 -7.96 0.00
CA ILE A 399 0.53 -8.98 0.80
C ILE A 399 1.32 -9.28 2.07
N VAL A 400 2.63 -9.57 1.95
CA VAL A 400 3.46 -9.97 3.08
C VAL A 400 3.57 -8.85 4.11
N VAL A 401 3.85 -7.61 3.68
CA VAL A 401 4.01 -6.46 4.60
C VAL A 401 2.70 -6.13 5.30
N VAL A 402 1.58 -6.11 4.57
CA VAL A 402 0.26 -5.82 5.17
C VAL A 402 -0.15 -6.90 6.16
N LEU A 403 0.08 -8.18 5.84
CA LEU A 403 -0.19 -9.28 6.76
C LEU A 403 0.70 -9.22 8.01
N MET A 404 1.99 -8.88 7.86
CA MET A 404 2.90 -8.71 8.99
C MET A 404 2.48 -7.54 9.89
N ASP A 405 2.13 -6.39 9.33
CA ASP A 405 1.65 -5.24 10.10
C ASP A 405 0.32 -5.54 10.79
N PHE A 406 -0.59 -6.26 10.11
CA PHE A 406 -1.84 -6.73 10.70
C PHE A 406 -1.59 -7.67 11.90
N MET A 407 -0.73 -8.69 11.72
CA MET A 407 -0.37 -9.61 12.79
C MET A 407 0.31 -8.90 13.98
N ALA A 408 1.20 -7.94 13.71
CA ALA A 408 1.86 -7.15 14.76
C ALA A 408 0.85 -6.35 15.59
N GLN A 409 -0.15 -5.76 14.94
CA GLN A 409 -1.22 -5.02 15.64
C GLN A 409 -2.13 -5.95 16.44
N VAL A 410 -2.50 -7.11 15.90
CA VAL A 410 -3.26 -8.13 16.64
C VAL A 410 -2.49 -8.58 17.89
N GLN A 411 -1.19 -8.87 17.76
CA GLN A 411 -0.33 -9.25 18.89
C GLN A 411 -0.24 -8.13 19.94
N SER A 412 -0.09 -6.88 19.52
CA SER A 412 -0.07 -5.73 20.43
C SER A 412 -1.38 -5.61 21.24
N HIS A 413 -2.53 -5.76 20.57
CA HIS A 413 -3.83 -5.77 21.24
C HIS A 413 -3.97 -6.95 22.22
N MET A 414 -3.51 -8.14 21.85
CA MET A 414 -3.52 -9.32 22.73
C MET A 414 -2.65 -9.13 23.97
N MET A 415 -1.44 -8.62 23.81
CA MET A 415 -0.53 -8.35 24.93
C MET A 415 -1.09 -7.30 25.88
N SER A 416 -1.62 -6.20 25.35
CA SER A 416 -2.30 -5.17 26.17
C SER A 416 -3.44 -5.75 27.01
N SER A 417 -4.21 -6.67 26.44
CA SER A 417 -5.28 -7.40 27.10
C SER A 417 -4.80 -8.29 28.24
N GLN A 418 -3.70 -9.04 28.02
CA GLN A 418 -3.11 -9.91 29.03
C GLN A 418 -2.53 -9.11 30.19
N TYR A 419 -1.83 -8.00 29.93
CA TYR A 419 -1.34 -7.10 30.96
C TYR A 419 -2.46 -6.52 31.82
N ALA A 420 -3.56 -6.09 31.21
CA ALA A 420 -4.73 -5.59 31.94
C ALA A 420 -5.35 -6.66 32.86
N SER A 421 -5.38 -7.92 32.43
CA SER A 421 -5.88 -9.05 33.22
C SER A 421 -4.96 -9.40 34.40
N LEU A 422 -3.64 -9.35 34.19
CA LEU A 422 -2.65 -9.60 35.24
C LEU A 422 -2.66 -8.49 36.29
N MET A 423 -2.80 -7.23 35.90
CA MET A 423 -2.95 -6.09 36.81
C MET A 423 -4.23 -6.20 37.68
N LYS A 424 -5.32 -6.70 37.12
CA LYS A 424 -6.55 -7.01 37.89
C LYS A 424 -6.34 -8.14 38.90
N LYS A 425 -5.65 -9.21 38.53
CA LYS A 425 -5.34 -10.36 39.41
C LYS A 425 -4.34 -10.01 40.51
N ALA A 426 -3.38 -9.14 40.24
CA ALA A 426 -2.36 -8.73 41.18
C ALA A 426 -2.87 -7.80 42.30
N ASN A 427 -4.16 -7.42 42.28
CA ASN A 427 -4.84 -6.62 43.32
C ASN A 427 -4.04 -5.40 43.80
N ILE A 428 -3.35 -4.68 42.86
CA ILE A 428 -2.61 -3.47 43.18
C ILE A 428 -3.59 -2.33 43.45
N LYS A 429 -4.40 -2.54 44.49
CA LYS A 429 -5.39 -1.56 44.94
C LYS A 429 -4.85 -0.64 46.05
N ASN A 430 -3.61 -0.83 46.49
CA ASN A 430 -3.11 -0.19 47.70
C ASN A 430 -1.74 0.48 47.58
N TYR A 431 -1.44 1.24 46.51
CA TYR A 431 -0.29 2.15 46.52
C TYR A 431 -0.69 3.58 46.13
N ARG A 432 -1.82 4.04 46.73
CA ARG A 432 -2.16 5.46 46.82
C ARG A 432 -2.33 5.79 48.31
N ARG A 433 -1.23 5.97 49.00
CA ARG A 433 -1.10 6.78 50.19
C ARG A 433 0.20 7.56 50.09
#